data_08745e349457dfe2e8fca916b74a5547
#
_entry.id   08745e349457dfe2e8fca916b74a5547
#
_cell.length_a   1.000
_cell.length_b   1.000
_cell.length_c   1.000
_cell.angle_alpha   90.00
_cell.angle_beta   90.00
_cell.angle_gamma   90.00
#
_symmetry.space_group_name_H-M   'P 1'
#
loop_
_entity.id
_entity.type
_entity.pdbx_description
1 polymer ?
#
loop_
_entity_poly.entity_id
_entity_poly.type
_entity_poly.pdbx_seq_one_letter_code
_entity_poly.pdbx_strand_id
1 'polypeptide(L)'
;MINLNINKSLYKIRIILLVIKMKLISWNVNGIRAAVKKGFLDFLDQENPDILCIQESKAHKEQLKEEILSGHDYFNYWHSGIKKGYSGVAIFSKKEPLYIQEGLGIKKYDDEGRVIIAEYENFLLYNIYFPNGQKDDVRLKYKLDFYDDLLPIINDQVESGHNVIVAGDWNTAHK
;
A
#
# COMPACT_ATOMS: atom_id res chain seq x y z
N MET A 1 -12.76 -67.25 7.47
CA MET A 1 -13.43 -65.94 7.61
C MET A 1 -12.76 -65.24 8.76
N ILE A 2 -11.92 -64.26 8.45
CA ILE A 2 -11.21 -63.44 9.45
C ILE A 2 -12.04 -62.17 9.61
N ASN A 3 -12.61 -61.98 10.82
CA ASN A 3 -13.40 -60.83 11.15
C ASN A 3 -12.48 -59.71 11.65
N LEU A 4 -12.15 -58.76 10.79
CA LEU A 4 -11.38 -57.58 11.15
C LEU A 4 -12.34 -56.50 11.73
N ASN A 5 -12.41 -56.45 13.05
CA ASN A 5 -13.07 -55.37 13.79
C ASN A 5 -12.20 -54.13 13.68
N ILE A 6 -12.48 -53.25 12.67
CA ILE A 6 -11.87 -51.96 12.56
C ILE A 6 -12.58 -51.02 13.51
N ASN A 7 -11.91 -50.76 14.64
CA ASN A 7 -12.32 -49.72 15.62
C ASN A 7 -12.25 -48.36 14.94
N LYS A 8 -13.42 -47.83 14.53
CA LYS A 8 -13.54 -46.50 13.96
C LYS A 8 -13.37 -45.46 15.08
N SER A 9 -12.11 -45.21 15.45
CA SER A 9 -11.79 -44.00 16.17
C SER A 9 -11.92 -42.81 15.18
N LEU A 10 -13.08 -42.18 15.23
CA LEU A 10 -13.34 -40.95 14.49
C LEU A 10 -12.47 -39.83 15.07
N TYR A 11 -11.30 -39.64 14.51
CA TYR A 11 -10.55 -38.40 14.69
C TYR A 11 -11.37 -37.28 14.06
N LYS A 12 -12.15 -36.55 14.89
CA LYS A 12 -12.74 -35.26 14.49
C LYS A 12 -11.59 -34.28 14.29
N ILE A 13 -11.08 -34.17 13.05
CA ILE A 13 -10.21 -33.08 12.66
C ILE A 13 -11.06 -31.81 12.73
N ARG A 14 -10.88 -31.06 13.80
CA ARG A 14 -11.48 -29.72 13.95
C ARG A 14 -10.58 -28.78 13.16
N ILE A 15 -10.91 -28.52 11.89
CA ILE A 15 -10.26 -27.45 11.14
C ILE A 15 -10.71 -26.14 11.78
N ILE A 16 -9.83 -25.53 12.56
CA ILE A 16 -10.01 -24.17 13.05
C ILE A 16 -9.59 -23.27 11.89
N LEU A 17 -10.58 -22.76 11.14
CA LEU A 17 -10.33 -21.68 10.19
C LEU A 17 -9.98 -20.43 11.02
N LEU A 18 -8.70 -20.13 11.12
CA LEU A 18 -8.24 -18.87 11.66
C LEU A 18 -8.46 -17.81 10.57
N VAL A 19 -9.54 -17.07 10.67
CA VAL A 19 -9.76 -15.89 9.81
C VAL A 19 -8.85 -14.80 10.34
N ILE A 20 -7.69 -14.64 9.72
CA ILE A 20 -6.81 -13.48 9.98
C ILE A 20 -7.47 -12.28 9.34
N LYS A 21 -8.00 -11.39 10.16
CA LYS A 21 -8.60 -10.13 9.71
C LYS A 21 -7.52 -9.07 9.67
N MET A 22 -7.02 -8.75 8.48
CA MET A 22 -6.08 -7.65 8.25
C MET A 22 -6.85 -6.32 8.10
N LYS A 23 -6.41 -5.28 8.79
CA LYS A 23 -6.92 -3.91 8.66
C LYS A 23 -5.94 -3.09 7.81
N LEU A 24 -6.34 -2.81 6.57
CA LEU A 24 -5.64 -1.94 5.66
C LEU A 24 -6.41 -0.62 5.52
N ILE A 25 -5.73 0.50 5.72
CA ILE A 25 -6.28 1.84 5.55
C ILE A 25 -5.50 2.55 4.45
N SER A 26 -6.22 3.30 3.59
CA SER A 26 -5.64 4.20 2.60
C SER A 26 -6.12 5.62 2.87
N TRP A 27 -5.19 6.59 2.92
CA TRP A 27 -5.49 7.97 3.28
C TRP A 27 -4.62 8.97 2.52
N ASN A 28 -5.25 9.83 1.71
CA ASN A 28 -4.60 11.02 1.19
C ASN A 28 -4.50 12.05 2.31
N VAL A 29 -3.30 12.28 2.84
CA VAL A 29 -3.05 13.16 3.99
C VAL A 29 -2.86 14.63 3.60
N ASN A 30 -2.74 14.93 2.29
CA ASN A 30 -2.50 16.27 1.77
C ASN A 30 -1.36 17.03 2.53
N GLY A 31 -0.27 16.33 2.77
CA GLY A 31 0.91 16.81 3.49
C GLY A 31 1.04 16.26 4.90
N ILE A 32 1.94 15.27 5.08
CA ILE A 32 2.13 14.56 6.34
C ILE A 32 2.47 15.48 7.52
N ARG A 33 3.30 16.52 7.32
CA ARG A 33 3.67 17.47 8.37
C ARG A 33 2.48 18.26 8.91
N ALA A 34 1.49 18.56 8.06
CA ALA A 34 0.25 19.20 8.46
C ALA A 34 -0.70 18.20 9.12
N ALA A 35 -0.76 16.97 8.60
CA ALA A 35 -1.58 15.89 9.17
C ALA A 35 -1.12 15.55 10.60
N VAL A 36 0.19 15.46 10.85
CA VAL A 36 0.73 15.22 12.21
C VAL A 36 0.27 16.29 13.20
N LYS A 37 0.30 17.57 12.80
CA LYS A 37 -0.21 18.65 13.67
C LYS A 37 -1.71 18.56 13.94
N LYS A 38 -2.45 17.78 13.15
CA LYS A 38 -3.91 17.59 13.26
C LYS A 38 -4.30 16.24 13.85
N GLY A 39 -3.37 15.51 14.46
CA GLY A 39 -3.63 14.23 15.15
C GLY A 39 -3.41 12.98 14.29
N PHE A 40 -2.54 13.02 13.29
CA PHE A 40 -2.20 11.83 12.50
C PHE A 40 -1.66 10.70 13.38
N LEU A 41 -0.81 11.01 14.37
CA LEU A 41 -0.24 10.01 15.27
C LEU A 41 -1.32 9.42 16.19
N ASP A 42 -2.20 10.26 16.74
CA ASP A 42 -3.35 9.80 17.54
C ASP A 42 -4.28 8.90 16.72
N PHE A 43 -4.52 9.24 15.43
CA PHE A 43 -5.27 8.40 14.51
C PHE A 43 -4.59 7.05 14.29
N LEU A 44 -3.27 7.04 14.09
CA LEU A 44 -2.50 5.82 13.89
C LEU A 44 -2.60 4.89 15.10
N ASP A 45 -2.51 5.44 16.31
CA ASP A 45 -2.64 4.69 17.56
C ASP A 45 -4.07 4.17 17.80
N GLN A 46 -5.09 5.00 17.55
CA GLN A 46 -6.49 4.63 17.76
C GLN A 46 -6.97 3.59 16.77
N GLU A 47 -6.70 3.80 15.48
CA GLU A 47 -7.11 2.89 14.42
C GLU A 47 -6.26 1.63 14.38
N ASN A 48 -5.02 1.73 14.82
CA ASN A 48 -4.07 0.62 14.97
C ASN A 48 -4.10 -0.35 13.75
N PRO A 49 -3.98 0.18 12.49
CA PRO A 49 -4.08 -0.66 11.30
C PRO A 49 -2.89 -1.61 11.20
N ASP A 50 -3.07 -2.74 10.50
CA ASP A 50 -1.93 -3.60 10.14
C ASP A 50 -1.07 -2.94 9.06
N ILE A 51 -1.74 -2.23 8.13
CA ILE A 51 -1.07 -1.45 7.07
C ILE A 51 -1.82 -0.13 6.88
N LEU A 52 -1.08 0.98 6.84
CA LEU A 52 -1.58 2.30 6.45
C LEU A 52 -0.82 2.76 5.20
N CYS A 53 -1.56 2.96 4.11
CA CYS A 53 -1.08 3.57 2.88
C CYS A 53 -1.42 5.06 2.90
N ILE A 54 -0.43 5.93 2.74
CA ILE A 54 -0.66 7.36 2.63
C ILE A 54 -0.27 7.89 1.26
N GLN A 55 -1.03 8.87 0.77
CA GLN A 55 -0.78 9.60 -0.45
C GLN A 55 -0.65 11.09 -0.16
N GLU A 56 0.01 11.82 -1.05
CA GLU A 56 0.34 13.24 -0.89
C GLU A 56 1.10 13.52 0.41
N SER A 57 2.16 12.75 0.68
CA SER A 57 3.03 13.01 1.84
C SER A 57 3.67 14.41 1.79
N LYS A 58 3.95 14.92 0.58
CA LYS A 58 4.53 16.25 0.32
C LYS A 58 5.77 16.55 1.17
N ALA A 59 6.53 15.51 1.51
CA ALA A 59 7.75 15.60 2.30
C ALA A 59 8.74 14.52 1.89
N HIS A 60 10.02 14.86 1.95
CA HIS A 60 11.10 13.89 1.90
C HIS A 60 11.34 13.33 3.30
N LYS A 61 11.80 12.08 3.37
CA LYS A 61 12.02 11.38 4.65
C LYS A 61 12.92 12.18 5.60
N GLU A 62 13.95 12.83 5.07
CA GLU A 62 14.91 13.65 5.81
C GLU A 62 14.30 14.94 6.42
N GLN A 63 13.09 15.30 5.99
CA GLN A 63 12.35 16.46 6.51
C GLN A 63 11.40 16.09 7.65
N LEU A 64 11.32 14.80 7.99
CA LEU A 64 10.40 14.29 8.97
C LEU A 64 11.09 14.18 10.33
N LYS A 65 10.32 14.43 11.37
CA LYS A 65 10.78 14.25 12.74
C LYS A 65 10.80 12.78 13.13
N GLU A 66 11.66 12.43 14.08
CA GLU A 66 11.83 11.08 14.61
C GLU A 66 10.50 10.49 15.09
N GLU A 67 9.63 11.29 15.69
CA GLU A 67 8.30 10.86 16.15
C GLU A 67 7.43 10.23 15.06
N ILE A 68 7.64 10.63 13.79
CA ILE A 68 6.91 10.09 12.63
C ILE A 68 7.59 8.81 12.13
N LEU A 69 8.91 8.74 12.24
CA LEU A 69 9.73 7.68 11.66
C LEU A 69 9.90 6.47 12.59
N SER A 70 9.97 6.69 13.89
CA SER A 70 10.28 5.64 14.87
C SER A 70 9.45 5.70 16.15
N GLY A 71 8.54 6.66 16.28
CA GLY A 71 7.70 6.82 17.47
C GLY A 71 6.60 5.77 17.67
N HIS A 72 6.42 4.84 16.72
CA HIS A 72 5.36 3.83 16.70
C HIS A 72 5.93 2.49 16.22
N ASP A 73 5.27 1.38 16.58
CA ASP A 73 5.65 0.01 16.21
C ASP A 73 5.32 -0.28 14.72
N TYR A 74 5.75 0.62 13.82
CA TYR A 74 5.57 0.46 12.38
C TYR A 74 6.88 0.59 11.62
N PHE A 75 7.15 -0.36 10.74
CA PHE A 75 8.07 -0.17 9.62
C PHE A 75 7.48 0.88 8.68
N ASN A 76 8.26 1.83 8.19
CA ASN A 76 7.76 2.85 7.29
C ASN A 76 8.68 3.04 6.07
N TYR A 77 8.03 3.14 4.91
CA TYR A 77 8.67 3.23 3.60
C TYR A 77 8.14 4.45 2.88
N TRP A 78 9.01 5.18 2.20
CA TRP A 78 8.69 6.48 1.63
C TRP A 78 9.21 6.58 0.20
N HIS A 79 8.37 6.98 -0.73
CA HIS A 79 8.76 7.38 -2.07
C HIS A 79 8.31 8.80 -2.32
N SER A 80 9.27 9.73 -2.37
CA SER A 80 9.03 11.16 -2.50
C SER A 80 9.34 11.62 -3.92
N GLY A 81 8.55 12.55 -4.43
CA GLY A 81 8.86 13.17 -5.72
C GLY A 81 10.13 14.04 -5.63
N ILE A 82 10.84 14.20 -6.74
CA ILE A 82 12.02 15.07 -6.84
C ILE A 82 11.66 16.51 -6.44
N LYS A 83 10.47 16.95 -6.84
CA LYS A 83 9.98 18.30 -6.49
C LYS A 83 9.53 18.33 -5.03
N LYS A 84 10.25 19.10 -4.21
CA LYS A 84 9.92 19.30 -2.79
C LYS A 84 8.48 19.81 -2.59
N GLY A 85 7.78 19.24 -1.63
CA GLY A 85 6.42 19.65 -1.27
C GLY A 85 5.34 19.21 -2.27
N TYR A 86 5.66 18.27 -3.17
CA TYR A 86 4.75 17.78 -4.20
C TYR A 86 4.66 16.26 -4.15
N SER A 87 3.43 15.71 -4.33
CA SER A 87 3.17 14.26 -4.41
C SER A 87 3.74 13.48 -3.21
N GLY A 88 4.27 12.29 -3.45
CA GLY A 88 4.87 11.41 -2.46
C GLY A 88 3.86 10.45 -1.83
N VAL A 89 4.28 9.21 -1.63
CA VAL A 89 3.52 8.15 -0.97
C VAL A 89 4.34 7.53 0.15
N ALA A 90 3.67 6.92 1.13
CA ALA A 90 4.34 6.11 2.14
C ALA A 90 3.46 4.95 2.60
N ILE A 91 4.10 3.91 3.13
CA ILE A 91 3.46 2.77 3.78
C ILE A 91 3.96 2.69 5.22
N PHE A 92 3.04 2.57 6.17
CA PHE A 92 3.31 2.15 7.54
C PHE A 92 2.78 0.73 7.70
N SER A 93 3.61 -0.20 8.14
CA SER A 93 3.25 -1.61 8.28
C SER A 93 3.75 -2.19 9.59
N LYS A 94 2.90 -2.94 10.31
CA LYS A 94 3.30 -3.68 11.51
C LYS A 94 4.19 -4.88 11.18
N LYS A 95 3.99 -5.48 10.02
CA LYS A 95 4.81 -6.59 9.52
C LYS A 95 5.79 -6.05 8.48
N GLU A 96 7.07 -6.39 8.64
CA GLU A 96 8.08 -6.04 7.64
C GLU A 96 7.77 -6.74 6.31
N PRO A 97 7.66 -6.00 5.19
CA PRO A 97 7.53 -6.60 3.87
C PRO A 97 8.77 -7.41 3.50
N LEU A 98 8.60 -8.45 2.68
CA LEU A 98 9.70 -9.23 2.12
C LEU A 98 10.55 -8.41 1.16
N TYR A 99 9.90 -7.50 0.43
CA TYR A 99 10.56 -6.61 -0.52
C TYR A 99 9.78 -5.29 -0.68
N ILE A 100 10.51 -4.22 -0.93
CA ILE A 100 9.96 -2.88 -1.24
C ILE A 100 10.55 -2.41 -2.56
N GLN A 101 9.66 -1.94 -3.44
CA GLN A 101 10.03 -1.23 -4.65
C GLN A 101 9.45 0.18 -4.62
N GLU A 102 10.31 1.17 -4.79
CA GLU A 102 9.93 2.57 -4.98
C GLU A 102 9.76 2.85 -6.47
N GLY A 103 8.51 3.18 -6.87
CA GLY A 103 8.17 3.45 -8.26
C GLY A 103 7.84 2.22 -9.11
N LEU A 104 7.62 2.47 -10.40
CA LEU A 104 7.30 1.46 -11.42
C LEU A 104 8.50 1.09 -12.31
N GLY A 105 9.66 1.74 -12.12
CA GLY A 105 10.78 1.69 -13.07
C GLY A 105 10.56 2.61 -14.29
N ILE A 106 9.56 3.50 -14.24
CA ILE A 106 9.24 4.43 -15.30
C ILE A 106 9.52 5.85 -14.81
N LYS A 107 10.67 6.39 -15.24
CA LYS A 107 11.22 7.64 -14.73
C LYS A 107 10.21 8.78 -14.59
N LYS A 108 9.36 9.00 -15.58
CA LYS A 108 8.36 10.10 -15.59
C LYS A 108 7.38 10.03 -14.41
N TYR A 109 7.09 8.82 -13.89
CA TYR A 109 6.21 8.61 -12.74
C TYR A 109 7.00 8.53 -11.44
N ASP A 110 8.18 7.93 -11.50
CA ASP A 110 9.04 7.75 -10.34
C ASP A 110 9.60 9.10 -9.85
N ASP A 111 9.91 10.02 -10.79
CA ASP A 111 10.28 11.41 -10.47
C ASP A 111 9.18 12.17 -9.68
N GLU A 112 7.92 11.73 -9.77
CA GLU A 112 6.82 12.31 -8.99
C GLU A 112 6.53 11.55 -7.68
N GLY A 113 7.20 10.42 -7.39
CA GLY A 113 7.05 9.67 -6.16
C GLY A 113 5.62 9.16 -5.94
N ARG A 114 5.05 8.45 -6.94
CA ARG A 114 3.62 8.11 -6.95
C ARG A 114 3.29 6.71 -6.49
N VAL A 115 4.27 5.80 -6.45
CA VAL A 115 4.03 4.39 -6.22
C VAL A 115 5.04 3.82 -5.23
N ILE A 116 4.56 3.03 -4.27
CA ILE A 116 5.35 2.04 -3.53
C ILE A 116 4.68 0.69 -3.72
N ILE A 117 5.49 -0.33 -4.03
CA ILE A 117 5.06 -1.72 -4.08
C ILE A 117 5.70 -2.43 -2.89
N ALA A 118 4.88 -3.07 -2.07
CA ALA A 118 5.33 -3.86 -0.94
C ALA A 118 4.93 -5.32 -1.14
N GLU A 119 5.90 -6.22 -1.12
CA GLU A 119 5.68 -7.65 -1.20
C GLU A 119 5.54 -8.24 0.21
N TYR A 120 4.46 -8.95 0.43
CA TYR A 120 4.21 -9.74 1.63
C TYR A 120 4.09 -11.23 1.26
N GLU A 121 4.10 -12.13 2.24
CA GLU A 121 4.04 -13.59 2.02
C GLU A 121 2.89 -14.04 1.11
N ASN A 122 1.75 -13.34 1.14
CA ASN A 122 0.52 -13.79 0.50
C ASN A 122 -0.03 -12.81 -0.54
N PHE A 123 0.56 -11.62 -0.68
CA PHE A 123 0.09 -10.61 -1.63
C PHE A 123 1.14 -9.54 -1.94
N LEU A 124 0.96 -8.88 -3.08
CA LEU A 124 1.63 -7.63 -3.44
C LEU A 124 0.68 -6.47 -3.16
N LEU A 125 1.18 -5.46 -2.47
CA LEU A 125 0.44 -4.22 -2.19
C LEU A 125 1.03 -3.08 -3.02
N TYR A 126 0.21 -2.49 -3.86
CA TYR A 126 0.51 -1.25 -4.57
C TYR A 126 -0.16 -0.09 -3.83
N ASN A 127 0.62 0.81 -3.26
CA ASN A 127 0.15 2.08 -2.75
C ASN A 127 0.39 3.15 -3.80
N ILE A 128 -0.68 3.72 -4.36
CA ILE A 128 -0.61 4.59 -5.54
C ILE A 128 -1.31 5.94 -5.27
N TYR A 129 -0.62 7.02 -5.61
CA TYR A 129 -1.20 8.34 -5.80
C TYR A 129 -1.37 8.59 -7.30
N PHE A 130 -2.56 8.27 -7.82
CA PHE A 130 -2.85 8.41 -9.26
C PHE A 130 -2.78 9.88 -9.69
N PRO A 131 -2.29 10.17 -10.90
CA PRO A 131 -2.23 11.53 -11.40
C PRO A 131 -3.61 12.18 -11.48
N ASN A 132 -3.70 13.47 -11.12
CA ASN A 132 -4.88 14.27 -11.40
C ASN A 132 -4.79 14.83 -12.82
N GLY A 133 -5.85 14.64 -13.61
CA GLY A 133 -5.94 15.09 -15.01
C GLY A 133 -6.75 16.37 -15.23
N GLN A 134 -7.22 17.04 -14.17
CA GLN A 134 -8.16 18.16 -14.30
C GLN A 134 -7.53 19.50 -14.68
N LYS A 135 -6.20 19.61 -14.59
CA LYS A 135 -5.51 20.90 -14.76
C LYS A 135 -5.51 21.37 -16.22
N ASP A 136 -5.15 20.48 -17.14
CA ASP A 136 -4.97 20.72 -18.57
C ASP A 136 -4.88 19.40 -19.34
N ASP A 137 -4.93 19.47 -20.68
CA ASP A 137 -4.89 18.28 -21.55
C ASP A 137 -3.57 17.49 -21.41
N VAL A 138 -2.46 18.16 -21.08
CA VAL A 138 -1.17 17.50 -20.86
C VAL A 138 -1.23 16.62 -19.63
N ARG A 139 -1.83 17.11 -18.55
CA ARG A 139 -2.02 16.33 -17.32
C ARG A 139 -3.07 15.24 -17.50
N LEU A 140 -4.10 15.47 -18.28
CA LEU A 140 -5.07 14.42 -18.63
C LEU A 140 -4.38 13.29 -19.40
N LYS A 141 -3.60 13.64 -20.43
CA LYS A 141 -2.83 12.64 -21.18
C LYS A 141 -1.86 11.88 -20.27
N TYR A 142 -1.12 12.58 -19.42
CA TYR A 142 -0.21 11.96 -18.45
C TYR A 142 -0.93 10.96 -17.52
N LYS A 143 -2.15 11.29 -17.09
CA LYS A 143 -2.99 10.39 -16.28
C LYS A 143 -3.40 9.14 -17.07
N LEU A 144 -3.83 9.30 -18.33
CA LEU A 144 -4.20 8.17 -19.17
C LEU A 144 -2.99 7.28 -19.47
N ASP A 145 -1.85 7.88 -19.85
CA ASP A 145 -0.59 7.16 -20.05
C ASP A 145 -0.17 6.38 -18.78
N PHE A 146 -0.44 6.95 -17.59
CA PHE A 146 -0.14 6.25 -16.33
C PHE A 146 -0.97 4.97 -16.17
N TYR A 147 -2.26 4.99 -16.52
CA TYR A 147 -3.11 3.80 -16.50
C TYR A 147 -2.66 2.77 -17.54
N ASP A 148 -2.34 3.23 -18.76
CA ASP A 148 -1.92 2.36 -19.85
C ASP A 148 -0.59 1.66 -19.55
N ASP A 149 0.34 2.34 -18.87
CA ASP A 149 1.63 1.78 -18.45
C ASP A 149 1.50 0.90 -17.18
N LEU A 150 0.58 1.22 -16.24
CA LEU A 150 0.41 0.50 -14.98
C LEU A 150 -0.33 -0.83 -15.14
N LEU A 151 -1.40 -0.85 -15.94
CA LEU A 151 -2.27 -2.03 -16.05
C LEU A 151 -1.54 -3.29 -16.54
N PRO A 152 -0.66 -3.24 -17.56
CA PRO A 152 0.15 -4.39 -17.95
C PRO A 152 1.03 -4.90 -16.80
N ILE A 153 1.67 -4.01 -16.04
CA ILE A 153 2.54 -4.38 -14.91
C ILE A 153 1.74 -5.16 -13.85
N ILE A 154 0.52 -4.69 -13.51
CA ILE A 154 -0.33 -5.37 -12.53
C ILE A 154 -0.81 -6.71 -13.10
N ASN A 155 -1.24 -6.76 -14.37
CA ASN A 155 -1.72 -7.98 -15.00
C ASN A 155 -0.64 -9.06 -15.04
N ASP A 156 0.59 -8.71 -15.38
CA ASP A 156 1.73 -9.64 -15.38
C ASP A 156 1.96 -10.26 -13.99
N GLN A 157 1.77 -9.49 -12.91
CA GLN A 157 1.86 -10.01 -11.54
C GLN A 157 0.73 -11.00 -11.24
N VAL A 158 -0.50 -10.66 -11.64
CA VAL A 158 -1.67 -11.54 -11.44
C VAL A 158 -1.52 -12.82 -12.25
N GLU A 159 -1.08 -12.74 -13.51
CA GLU A 159 -0.84 -13.90 -14.38
C GLU A 159 0.31 -14.78 -13.86
N SER A 160 1.28 -14.18 -13.18
CA SER A 160 2.35 -14.90 -12.48
C SER A 160 1.91 -15.58 -11.17
N GLY A 161 0.63 -15.44 -10.79
CA GLY A 161 0.03 -16.10 -9.64
C GLY A 161 0.05 -15.30 -8.33
N HIS A 162 0.44 -14.03 -8.36
CA HIS A 162 0.39 -13.18 -7.18
C HIS A 162 -1.03 -12.68 -6.90
N ASN A 163 -1.40 -12.64 -5.62
CA ASN A 163 -2.56 -11.86 -5.19
C ASN A 163 -2.15 -10.39 -5.13
N VAL A 164 -2.86 -9.52 -5.84
CA VAL A 164 -2.53 -8.09 -5.92
C VAL A 164 -3.61 -7.26 -5.24
N ILE A 165 -3.19 -6.37 -4.36
CA ILE A 165 -4.03 -5.34 -3.75
C ILE A 165 -3.54 -3.98 -4.27
N VAL A 166 -4.46 -3.19 -4.83
CA VAL A 166 -4.18 -1.80 -5.22
C VAL A 166 -4.95 -0.89 -4.29
N ALA A 167 -4.23 -0.12 -3.49
CA ALA A 167 -4.78 0.89 -2.59
C ALA A 167 -4.24 2.28 -2.98
N GLY A 168 -5.02 3.32 -2.72
CA GLY A 168 -4.53 4.66 -3.00
C GLY A 168 -5.62 5.69 -3.29
N ASP A 169 -5.18 6.86 -3.73
CA ASP A 169 -6.05 7.93 -4.21
C ASP A 169 -6.11 7.90 -5.74
N TRP A 170 -7.23 7.49 -6.27
CA TRP A 170 -7.44 7.28 -7.70
C TRP A 170 -7.61 8.58 -8.50
N ASN A 171 -7.83 9.71 -7.81
CA ASN A 171 -8.11 11.00 -8.48
C ASN A 171 -9.18 10.90 -9.58
N THR A 172 -10.12 9.96 -9.43
CA THR A 172 -11.20 9.70 -10.37
C THR A 172 -12.49 9.55 -9.58
N ALA A 173 -13.46 10.45 -9.83
CA ALA A 173 -14.77 10.33 -9.24
C ALA A 173 -15.56 9.19 -9.93
N HIS A 174 -16.25 8.40 -9.15
CA HIS A 174 -17.30 7.52 -9.66
C HIS A 174 -18.57 8.37 -9.84
N LYS A 175 -19.24 8.25 -11.01
CA LYS A 175 -20.50 8.92 -11.27
C LYS A 175 -21.65 8.24 -10.53
#